data_2d6e6250b1518cc0f04407139cb21a6f
#
_entry.id   2d6e6250b1518cc0f04407139cb21a6f
#
_cell.length_a   1.000
_cell.length_b   1.000
_cell.length_c   1.000
_cell.angle_alpha   90.00
_cell.angle_beta   90.00
_cell.angle_gamma   90.00
#
_symmetry.space_group_name_H-M   'P 1'
#
loop_
_entity.id
_entity.type
_entity.pdbx_description
1 polymer ?
#
loop_
_entity_poly.entity_id
_entity_poly.type
_entity_poly.pdbx_seq_one_letter_code
_entity_poly.pdbx_strand_id
1 'polypeptide(L)'
;MPKSARTERDPEGRMPLGDHLRELRNRLTKGVLAIVVVTIVSAFFYKDIIDFITAPLLRSVGCHQSFGELSKASKDTHCAHITIGDLLGPFTLALKASLTAGVVLASPVWLYQLWAFVAPGLHRHEKKYAYAFVGFGVPLFLSGGFLAYHVLPITAKVMIDLTPSGVENLLSLDKLLDLVTRMVVVFGLAFEMPLLLVMLNLTGILSGKRMLGWWRAMVVGIAAFAAVATPGADPMSMLALAAPIWALFFIAVAFSLINDRRRARRADDGLSDDEASELDLTPEAVGEVESVSAGSAPELPGKDHVNGYDDVT
;
A
#
# COMPACT_ATOMS: atom_id res chain seq x y z
N MET A 1 30.93 14.38 33.04
CA MET A 1 30.01 13.57 32.23
C MET A 1 28.84 14.47 31.82
N PRO A 2 28.69 14.83 30.53
CA PRO A 2 27.58 15.67 30.09
C PRO A 2 26.30 14.85 30.01
N LYS A 3 25.26 15.31 30.70
CA LYS A 3 23.90 14.78 30.65
C LYS A 3 23.39 14.90 29.20
N SER A 4 23.03 13.80 28.59
CA SER A 4 22.36 13.79 27.29
C SER A 4 21.08 14.62 27.37
N ALA A 5 21.00 15.66 26.54
CA ALA A 5 19.81 16.47 26.37
C ALA A 5 18.66 15.54 25.92
N ARG A 6 17.70 15.37 26.83
CA ARG A 6 16.40 14.76 26.54
C ARG A 6 15.71 15.68 25.55
N THR A 7 15.66 15.28 24.28
CA THR A 7 14.92 16.01 23.26
C THR A 7 13.47 16.11 23.72
N GLU A 8 13.04 17.33 24.03
CA GLU A 8 11.64 17.64 24.34
C GLU A 8 10.79 17.20 23.16
N ARG A 9 9.86 16.29 23.45
CA ARG A 9 8.87 15.86 22.47
C ARG A 9 7.89 17.00 22.29
N ASP A 10 7.89 17.58 21.09
CA ASP A 10 6.90 18.58 20.68
C ASP A 10 5.49 18.05 20.95
N PRO A 11 4.63 18.80 21.67
CA PRO A 11 3.27 18.38 21.98
C PRO A 11 2.36 18.28 20.75
N GLU A 12 2.75 18.85 19.61
CA GLU A 12 1.97 18.84 18.37
C GLU A 12 2.16 17.60 17.48
N GLY A 13 2.94 16.60 17.93
CA GLY A 13 3.04 15.32 17.22
C GLY A 13 3.78 15.35 15.87
N ARG A 14 4.38 16.47 15.47
CA ARG A 14 5.18 16.59 14.26
C ARG A 14 6.53 15.93 14.49
N MET A 15 6.71 14.75 13.92
CA MET A 15 8.03 14.11 13.89
C MET A 15 8.95 14.88 12.92
N PRO A 16 10.17 15.26 13.31
CA PRO A 16 11.13 15.83 12.38
C PRO A 16 11.40 14.82 11.25
N LEU A 17 11.51 15.31 10.01
CA LEU A 17 11.72 14.51 8.79
C LEU A 17 12.85 13.48 8.96
N GLY A 18 13.90 13.80 9.73
CA GLY A 18 15.01 12.90 10.00
C GLY A 18 14.60 11.63 10.78
N ASP A 19 13.70 11.75 11.75
CA ASP A 19 13.22 10.62 12.53
C ASP A 19 12.28 9.75 11.71
N HIS A 20 11.44 10.35 10.85
CA HIS A 20 10.59 9.64 9.91
C HIS A 20 11.40 8.81 8.90
N LEU A 21 12.47 9.39 8.34
CA LEU A 21 13.39 8.68 7.43
C LEU A 21 14.15 7.54 8.15
N ARG A 22 14.52 7.75 9.42
CA ARG A 22 15.16 6.69 10.23
C ARG A 22 14.20 5.53 10.50
N GLU A 23 12.94 5.85 10.78
CA GLU A 23 11.89 4.85 10.95
C GLU A 23 11.64 4.07 9.66
N LEU A 24 11.51 4.75 8.51
CA LEU A 24 11.40 4.13 7.18
C LEU A 24 12.53 3.15 6.93
N ARG A 25 13.78 3.59 7.12
CA ARG A 25 14.94 2.72 6.94
C ARG A 25 14.87 1.47 7.81
N ASN A 26 14.57 1.63 9.10
CA ASN A 26 14.52 0.51 10.03
C ASN A 26 13.41 -0.50 9.67
N ARG A 27 12.25 -0.02 9.24
CA ARG A 27 11.12 -0.86 8.82
C ARG A 27 11.40 -1.55 7.50
N LEU A 28 11.96 -0.82 6.53
CA LEU A 28 12.39 -1.37 5.25
C LEU A 28 13.44 -2.47 5.44
N THR A 29 14.46 -2.21 6.28
CA THR A 29 15.50 -3.22 6.59
C THR A 29 14.89 -4.49 7.20
N LYS A 30 13.93 -4.38 8.11
CA LYS A 30 13.25 -5.55 8.69
C LYS A 30 12.43 -6.31 7.64
N GLY A 31 11.72 -5.60 6.76
CA GLY A 31 10.96 -6.22 5.66
C GLY A 31 11.87 -6.96 4.68
N VAL A 32 12.96 -6.31 4.24
CA VAL A 32 13.95 -6.92 3.34
C VAL A 32 14.63 -8.12 4.02
N LEU A 33 15.02 -8.00 5.28
CA LEU A 33 15.63 -9.10 6.01
C LEU A 33 14.70 -10.31 6.10
N ALA A 34 13.41 -10.09 6.35
CA ALA A 34 12.42 -11.17 6.36
C ALA A 34 12.33 -11.85 4.99
N ILE A 35 12.28 -11.08 3.90
CA ILE A 35 12.27 -11.63 2.52
C ILE A 35 13.54 -12.45 2.29
N VAL A 36 14.73 -11.95 2.65
CA VAL A 36 16.01 -12.65 2.46
C VAL A 36 16.03 -13.96 3.23
N VAL A 37 15.63 -13.96 4.51
CA VAL A 37 15.61 -15.18 5.33
C VAL A 37 14.67 -16.22 4.73
N VAL A 38 13.45 -15.81 4.35
CA VAL A 38 12.49 -16.74 3.74
C VAL A 38 12.97 -17.21 2.37
N THR A 39 13.62 -16.36 1.58
CA THR A 39 14.24 -16.75 0.29
C THR A 39 15.30 -17.83 0.49
N ILE A 40 16.18 -17.69 1.49
CA ILE A 40 17.21 -18.70 1.79
C ILE A 40 16.55 -20.03 2.17
N VAL A 41 15.50 -20.01 3.00
CA VAL A 41 14.74 -21.23 3.34
C VAL A 41 14.08 -21.82 2.10
N SER A 42 13.44 -21.00 1.26
CA SER A 42 12.79 -21.42 0.01
C SER A 42 13.77 -22.01 -1.00
N ALA A 43 15.06 -21.61 -0.94
CA ALA A 43 16.09 -22.12 -1.83
C ALA A 43 16.36 -23.63 -1.64
N PHE A 44 16.05 -24.21 -0.48
CA PHE A 44 16.12 -25.65 -0.28
C PHE A 44 15.01 -26.42 -1.01
N PHE A 45 13.91 -25.75 -1.31
CA PHE A 45 12.71 -26.30 -1.97
C PHE A 45 12.51 -25.76 -3.39
N TYR A 46 13.55 -25.20 -4.02
CA TYR A 46 13.42 -24.49 -5.31
C TYR A 46 12.82 -25.38 -6.42
N LYS A 47 13.07 -26.70 -6.42
CA LYS A 47 12.54 -27.64 -7.43
C LYS A 47 11.02 -27.75 -7.32
N ASP A 48 10.51 -27.94 -6.09
CA ASP A 48 9.07 -28.06 -5.83
C ASP A 48 8.36 -26.73 -6.15
N ILE A 49 9.02 -25.60 -5.88
CA ILE A 49 8.52 -24.26 -6.20
C ILE A 49 8.44 -24.05 -7.72
N ILE A 50 9.47 -24.45 -8.47
CA ILE A 50 9.45 -24.38 -9.93
C ILE A 50 8.33 -25.29 -10.49
N ASP A 51 8.22 -26.52 -10.01
CA ASP A 51 7.16 -27.45 -10.42
C ASP A 51 5.77 -26.87 -10.14
N PHE A 52 5.56 -26.30 -8.96
CA PHE A 52 4.30 -25.63 -8.61
C PHE A 52 3.99 -24.45 -9.53
N ILE A 53 4.96 -23.58 -9.79
CA ILE A 53 4.79 -22.39 -10.64
C ILE A 53 4.52 -22.77 -12.09
N THR A 54 5.21 -23.79 -12.62
CA THR A 54 5.12 -24.19 -14.03
C THR A 54 3.95 -25.13 -14.32
N ALA A 55 3.44 -25.83 -13.32
CA ALA A 55 2.36 -26.82 -13.47
C ALA A 55 1.12 -26.32 -14.24
N PRO A 56 0.53 -25.13 -13.96
CA PRO A 56 -0.66 -24.67 -14.67
C PRO A 56 -0.39 -24.39 -16.15
N LEU A 57 0.82 -23.89 -16.44
CA LEU A 57 1.23 -23.62 -17.81
C LEU A 57 1.45 -24.90 -18.61
N LEU A 58 2.19 -25.87 -18.05
CA LEU A 58 2.45 -27.14 -18.70
C LEU A 58 1.15 -27.87 -19.06
N ARG A 59 0.18 -27.83 -18.14
CA ARG A 59 -1.17 -28.40 -18.39
C ARG A 59 -1.91 -27.69 -19.52
N SER A 60 -1.78 -26.36 -19.65
CA SER A 60 -2.44 -25.57 -20.70
C SER A 60 -1.85 -25.81 -22.09
N VAL A 61 -0.58 -26.23 -22.16
CA VAL A 61 0.14 -26.53 -23.43
C VAL A 61 0.07 -28.02 -23.79
N GLY A 62 -0.73 -28.81 -23.06
CA GLY A 62 -0.93 -30.25 -23.36
C GLY A 62 0.13 -31.16 -22.76
N CYS A 63 1.02 -30.65 -21.91
CA CYS A 63 2.04 -31.46 -21.24
C CYS A 63 1.55 -31.86 -19.85
N HIS A 64 1.40 -33.17 -19.61
CA HIS A 64 0.94 -33.73 -18.33
C HIS A 64 2.08 -34.19 -17.41
N GLN A 65 3.33 -34.01 -17.83
CA GLN A 65 4.51 -34.48 -17.10
C GLN A 65 5.09 -33.37 -16.22
N SER A 66 5.66 -33.76 -15.06
CA SER A 66 6.39 -32.83 -14.20
C SER A 66 7.69 -32.33 -14.88
N PHE A 67 8.18 -31.17 -14.50
CA PHE A 67 9.42 -30.61 -15.07
C PHE A 67 10.61 -31.58 -14.94
N GLY A 68 10.69 -32.34 -13.85
CA GLY A 68 11.72 -33.35 -13.64
C GLY A 68 11.65 -34.55 -14.61
N GLU A 69 10.45 -34.88 -15.09
CA GLU A 69 10.24 -35.95 -16.09
C GLU A 69 10.45 -35.44 -17.51
N LEU A 70 10.05 -34.21 -17.83
CA LEU A 70 10.30 -33.55 -19.11
C LEU A 70 11.80 -33.45 -19.44
N SER A 71 12.66 -33.25 -18.43
CA SER A 71 14.10 -33.25 -18.63
C SER A 71 14.70 -34.61 -19.03
N LYS A 72 13.95 -35.70 -18.85
CA LYS A 72 14.33 -37.07 -19.17
C LYS A 72 13.56 -37.65 -20.36
N ALA A 73 12.51 -36.97 -20.84
CA ALA A 73 11.63 -37.45 -21.89
C ALA A 73 12.35 -37.43 -23.27
N SER A 74 12.23 -38.54 -23.98
CA SER A 74 12.70 -38.71 -25.35
C SER A 74 11.87 -37.87 -26.33
N LYS A 75 12.42 -37.61 -27.50
CA LYS A 75 12.01 -36.69 -28.57
C LYS A 75 10.59 -36.87 -29.19
N ASP A 76 9.76 -37.75 -28.68
CA ASP A 76 8.50 -38.14 -29.33
C ASP A 76 7.22 -37.54 -28.71
N THR A 77 7.34 -36.60 -27.78
CA THR A 77 6.17 -35.95 -27.20
C THR A 77 5.99 -34.56 -27.81
N HIS A 78 4.82 -34.28 -28.37
CA HIS A 78 4.37 -32.97 -28.90
C HIS A 78 4.26 -31.89 -27.79
N CYS A 79 5.15 -31.88 -26.82
CA CYS A 79 5.23 -30.89 -25.79
C CYS A 79 6.07 -29.71 -26.27
N ALA A 80 5.71 -28.50 -25.89
CA ALA A 80 6.55 -27.33 -26.11
C ALA A 80 7.96 -27.60 -25.59
N HIS A 81 8.97 -27.37 -26.43
CA HIS A 81 10.37 -27.59 -26.07
C HIS A 81 10.77 -26.49 -25.05
N ILE A 82 10.87 -26.92 -23.78
CA ILE A 82 11.39 -26.05 -22.73
C ILE A 82 12.91 -26.08 -22.78
N THR A 83 13.50 -24.90 -23.02
CA THR A 83 14.94 -24.76 -23.13
C THR A 83 15.51 -23.92 -21.99
N ILE A 84 16.70 -24.30 -21.54
CA ILE A 84 17.53 -23.45 -20.66
C ILE A 84 18.66 -22.94 -21.57
N GLY A 85 18.61 -21.64 -21.88
CA GLY A 85 19.50 -21.05 -22.90
C GLY A 85 20.87 -20.63 -22.41
N ASP A 86 21.17 -20.72 -21.10
CA ASP A 86 22.39 -20.19 -20.50
C ASP A 86 23.04 -21.19 -19.53
N LEU A 87 24.36 -21.14 -19.44
CA LEU A 87 25.16 -21.98 -18.52
C LEU A 87 24.80 -21.72 -17.06
N LEU A 88 24.54 -20.47 -16.70
CA LEU A 88 24.10 -20.07 -15.36
C LEU A 88 22.58 -20.20 -15.16
N GLY A 89 21.84 -20.65 -16.19
CA GLY A 89 20.40 -20.81 -16.19
C GLY A 89 19.86 -21.54 -14.97
N PRO A 90 20.34 -22.72 -14.60
CA PRO A 90 19.84 -23.45 -13.42
C PRO A 90 19.98 -22.68 -12.10
N PHE A 91 21.06 -21.92 -11.95
CA PHE A 91 21.29 -21.10 -10.76
C PHE A 91 20.34 -19.90 -10.72
N THR A 92 20.18 -19.18 -11.83
CA THR A 92 19.28 -18.04 -11.94
C THR A 92 17.82 -18.46 -11.75
N LEU A 93 17.43 -19.62 -12.25
CA LEU A 93 16.08 -20.19 -12.04
C LEU A 93 15.83 -20.51 -10.56
N ALA A 94 16.78 -21.16 -9.89
CA ALA A 94 16.66 -21.45 -8.46
C ALA A 94 16.56 -20.16 -7.65
N LEU A 95 17.36 -19.14 -7.96
CA LEU A 95 17.35 -17.85 -7.27
C LEU A 95 16.02 -17.10 -7.49
N LYS A 96 15.53 -17.03 -8.74
CA LYS A 96 14.25 -16.36 -9.08
C LYS A 96 13.07 -17.06 -8.43
N ALA A 97 12.97 -18.38 -8.51
CA ALA A 97 11.90 -19.15 -7.89
C ALA A 97 11.89 -18.97 -6.36
N SER A 98 13.07 -19.06 -5.73
CA SER A 98 13.20 -18.88 -4.29
C SER A 98 12.88 -17.45 -3.85
N LEU A 99 13.29 -16.43 -4.62
CA LEU A 99 12.98 -15.04 -4.34
C LEU A 99 11.48 -14.75 -4.47
N THR A 100 10.84 -15.31 -5.50
CA THR A 100 9.38 -15.17 -5.70
C THR A 100 8.62 -15.78 -4.51
N ALA A 101 8.98 -16.99 -4.12
CA ALA A 101 8.41 -17.62 -2.94
C ALA A 101 8.73 -16.84 -1.66
N GLY A 102 9.95 -16.30 -1.54
CA GLY A 102 10.37 -15.46 -0.43
C GLY A 102 9.51 -14.21 -0.27
N VAL A 103 9.24 -13.49 -1.35
CA VAL A 103 8.37 -12.31 -1.34
C VAL A 103 6.94 -12.66 -0.95
N VAL A 104 6.39 -13.75 -1.51
CA VAL A 104 5.01 -14.18 -1.24
C VAL A 104 4.85 -14.67 0.19
N LEU A 105 5.71 -15.57 0.65
CA LEU A 105 5.62 -16.16 1.99
C LEU A 105 6.00 -15.18 3.11
N ALA A 106 6.90 -14.23 2.85
CA ALA A 106 7.24 -13.17 3.80
C ALA A 106 6.20 -12.02 3.79
N SER A 107 5.14 -12.08 2.96
CA SER A 107 4.15 -11.01 2.84
C SER A 107 3.55 -10.56 4.19
N PRO A 108 3.24 -11.40 5.17
CA PRO A 108 2.74 -10.93 6.46
C PRO A 108 3.71 -10.00 7.17
N VAL A 109 5.01 -10.25 7.04
CA VAL A 109 6.04 -9.47 7.74
C VAL A 109 6.31 -8.15 7.04
N TRP A 110 6.56 -8.15 5.71
CA TRP A 110 6.88 -6.91 5.02
C TRP A 110 5.65 -6.02 4.82
N LEU A 111 4.45 -6.59 4.62
CA LEU A 111 3.20 -5.82 4.64
C LEU A 111 2.97 -5.16 6.00
N TYR A 112 3.23 -5.88 7.11
CA TYR A 112 3.17 -5.27 8.43
C TYR A 112 4.12 -4.09 8.56
N GLN A 113 5.37 -4.20 8.09
CA GLN A 113 6.32 -3.09 8.13
C GLN A 113 5.87 -1.91 7.26
N LEU A 114 5.30 -2.20 6.08
CA LEU A 114 4.76 -1.20 5.18
C LEU A 114 3.58 -0.45 5.83
N TRP A 115 2.57 -1.17 6.30
CA TRP A 115 1.39 -0.58 6.92
C TRP A 115 1.71 0.12 8.24
N ALA A 116 2.60 -0.43 9.03
CA ALA A 116 3.06 0.21 10.25
C ALA A 116 3.89 1.47 9.98
N PHE A 117 4.50 1.64 8.81
CA PHE A 117 5.13 2.89 8.38
C PHE A 117 4.10 3.92 7.92
N VAL A 118 3.09 3.51 7.19
CA VAL A 118 2.04 4.40 6.69
C VAL A 118 1.11 4.86 7.81
N ALA A 119 0.86 3.98 8.80
CA ALA A 119 -0.03 4.25 9.94
C ALA A 119 0.45 5.30 10.97
N PRO A 120 1.76 5.56 11.26
CA PRO A 120 2.13 6.56 12.27
C PRO A 120 1.90 8.01 11.84
N GLY A 121 1.56 8.28 10.60
CA GLY A 121 0.96 9.56 10.20
C GLY A 121 -0.44 9.77 10.79
N LEU A 122 -1.03 8.75 11.41
CA LEU A 122 -2.30 8.74 12.12
C LEU A 122 -2.06 8.66 13.64
N HIS A 123 -2.86 9.39 14.39
CA HIS A 123 -2.84 9.57 15.84
C HIS A 123 -2.45 8.34 16.67
N ARG A 124 -1.74 8.58 17.77
CA ARG A 124 -1.08 7.60 18.67
C ARG A 124 -1.91 6.43 19.22
N HIS A 125 -3.21 6.37 18.99
CA HIS A 125 -4.10 5.31 19.53
C HIS A 125 -4.38 4.15 18.56
N GLU A 126 -3.76 4.10 17.39
CA GLU A 126 -4.26 3.30 16.25
C GLU A 126 -3.39 2.10 15.85
N LYS A 127 -2.59 1.54 16.75
CA LYS A 127 -1.93 0.24 16.51
C LYS A 127 -2.92 -0.86 16.09
N LYS A 128 -4.18 -0.76 16.55
CA LYS A 128 -5.26 -1.68 16.16
C LYS A 128 -5.57 -1.61 14.67
N TYR A 129 -5.50 -0.44 14.04
CA TYR A 129 -5.72 -0.30 12.61
C TYR A 129 -4.59 -0.92 11.79
N ALA A 130 -3.33 -0.78 12.21
CA ALA A 130 -2.22 -1.43 11.53
C ALA A 130 -2.38 -2.96 11.49
N TYR A 131 -2.78 -3.58 12.60
CA TYR A 131 -3.06 -5.01 12.62
C TYR A 131 -4.27 -5.39 11.77
N ALA A 132 -5.33 -4.59 11.76
CA ALA A 132 -6.48 -4.81 10.90
C ALA A 132 -6.10 -4.70 9.43
N PHE A 133 -5.30 -3.69 9.04
CA PHE A 133 -4.82 -3.54 7.67
C PHE A 133 -3.94 -4.70 7.22
N VAL A 134 -3.08 -5.21 8.07
CA VAL A 134 -2.30 -6.43 7.77
C VAL A 134 -3.20 -7.65 7.64
N GLY A 135 -4.20 -7.77 8.54
CA GLY A 135 -5.16 -8.87 8.52
C GLY A 135 -6.00 -8.92 7.24
N PHE A 136 -6.28 -7.78 6.61
CA PHE A 136 -6.95 -7.70 5.31
C PHE A 136 -5.95 -7.66 4.15
N GLY A 137 -4.81 -7.01 4.29
CA GLY A 137 -3.80 -6.86 3.25
C GLY A 137 -3.18 -8.20 2.87
N VAL A 138 -2.76 -9.01 3.83
CA VAL A 138 -2.17 -10.32 3.51
C VAL A 138 -3.11 -11.20 2.68
N PRO A 139 -4.39 -11.42 3.05
CA PRO A 139 -5.33 -12.14 2.19
C PRO A 139 -5.55 -11.47 0.82
N LEU A 140 -5.59 -10.14 0.76
CA LEU A 140 -5.73 -9.41 -0.50
C LEU A 140 -4.52 -9.63 -1.41
N PHE A 141 -3.32 -9.47 -0.90
CA PHE A 141 -2.07 -9.72 -1.62
C PHE A 141 -2.01 -11.16 -2.16
N LEU A 142 -2.31 -12.14 -1.30
CA LEU A 142 -2.32 -13.55 -1.68
C LEU A 142 -3.42 -13.86 -2.70
N SER A 143 -4.59 -13.24 -2.61
CA SER A 143 -5.66 -13.40 -3.61
C SER A 143 -5.28 -12.81 -4.96
N GLY A 144 -4.55 -11.68 -4.98
CA GLY A 144 -3.96 -11.12 -6.20
C GLY A 144 -2.94 -12.08 -6.83
N GLY A 145 -2.03 -12.63 -6.03
CA GLY A 145 -1.07 -13.65 -6.50
C GLY A 145 -1.76 -14.93 -7.00
N PHE A 146 -2.81 -15.38 -6.31
CA PHE A 146 -3.62 -16.52 -6.73
C PHE A 146 -4.32 -16.25 -8.07
N LEU A 147 -4.88 -15.06 -8.26
CA LEU A 147 -5.47 -14.66 -9.54
C LEU A 147 -4.41 -14.66 -10.65
N ALA A 148 -3.22 -14.10 -10.40
CA ALA A 148 -2.11 -14.12 -11.35
C ALA A 148 -1.78 -15.56 -11.80
N TYR A 149 -1.71 -16.48 -10.85
CA TYR A 149 -1.45 -17.90 -11.10
C TYR A 149 -2.51 -18.56 -12.01
N HIS A 150 -3.78 -18.16 -11.89
CA HIS A 150 -4.87 -18.68 -12.73
C HIS A 150 -4.97 -18.00 -14.10
N VAL A 151 -4.59 -16.73 -14.19
CA VAL A 151 -4.59 -15.97 -15.46
C VAL A 151 -3.40 -16.37 -16.34
N LEU A 152 -2.29 -16.79 -15.75
CA LEU A 152 -1.07 -17.17 -16.45
C LEU A 152 -1.28 -18.19 -17.60
N PRO A 153 -1.97 -19.34 -17.39
CA PRO A 153 -2.18 -20.30 -18.47
C PRO A 153 -3.06 -19.76 -19.61
N ILE A 154 -4.01 -18.88 -19.28
CA ILE A 154 -4.87 -18.23 -20.28
C ILE A 154 -4.02 -17.29 -21.13
N THR A 155 -3.19 -16.45 -20.52
CA THR A 155 -2.26 -15.54 -21.21
C THR A 155 -1.29 -16.31 -22.11
N ALA A 156 -0.71 -17.39 -21.59
CA ALA A 156 0.22 -18.22 -22.35
C ALA A 156 -0.45 -18.88 -23.55
N LYS A 157 -1.67 -19.40 -23.39
CA LYS A 157 -2.42 -19.99 -24.48
C LYS A 157 -2.71 -18.97 -25.58
N VAL A 158 -3.18 -17.78 -25.24
CA VAL A 158 -3.42 -16.70 -26.20
C VAL A 158 -2.15 -16.33 -26.97
N MET A 159 -1.00 -16.27 -26.30
CA MET A 159 0.28 -15.98 -26.94
C MET A 159 0.73 -17.09 -27.90
N ILE A 160 0.50 -18.34 -27.55
CA ILE A 160 0.81 -19.48 -28.40
C ILE A 160 -0.12 -19.55 -29.61
N ASP A 161 -1.42 -19.32 -29.42
CA ASP A 161 -2.42 -19.31 -30.47
C ASP A 161 -2.20 -18.21 -31.54
N LEU A 162 -1.50 -17.13 -31.15
CA LEU A 162 -1.08 -16.05 -32.06
C LEU A 162 0.15 -16.42 -32.92
N THR A 163 0.80 -17.55 -32.64
CA THR A 163 1.98 -17.98 -33.41
C THR A 163 1.58 -18.48 -34.79
N PRO A 164 2.19 -17.97 -35.89
CA PRO A 164 1.91 -18.42 -37.23
C PRO A 164 2.18 -19.93 -37.39
N SER A 165 1.35 -20.60 -38.21
CA SER A 165 1.54 -22.00 -38.52
C SER A 165 2.89 -22.28 -39.19
N GLY A 166 3.64 -23.27 -38.67
CA GLY A 166 4.97 -23.66 -39.17
C GLY A 166 6.14 -23.08 -38.37
N VAL A 167 5.86 -22.33 -37.28
CA VAL A 167 6.88 -21.86 -36.35
C VAL A 167 6.80 -22.64 -35.04
N GLU A 168 7.93 -23.22 -34.59
CA GLU A 168 8.00 -23.89 -33.29
C GLU A 168 8.24 -22.87 -32.18
N ASN A 169 7.43 -22.92 -31.13
CA ASN A 169 7.62 -22.10 -29.94
C ASN A 169 8.65 -22.75 -29.01
N LEU A 170 9.83 -22.14 -28.93
CA LEU A 170 10.85 -22.48 -27.93
C LEU A 170 10.58 -21.67 -26.65
N LEU A 171 10.03 -22.33 -25.63
CA LEU A 171 9.72 -21.69 -24.37
C LEU A 171 10.93 -21.71 -23.44
N SER A 172 11.54 -20.55 -23.22
CA SER A 172 12.62 -20.40 -22.24
C SER A 172 12.04 -20.38 -20.83
N LEU A 173 12.47 -21.33 -19.98
CA LEU A 173 12.02 -21.41 -18.59
C LEU A 173 12.36 -20.16 -17.78
N ASP A 174 13.49 -19.53 -18.08
CA ASP A 174 13.92 -18.29 -17.43
C ASP A 174 12.93 -17.14 -17.69
N LYS A 175 12.53 -16.94 -18.95
CA LYS A 175 11.53 -15.93 -19.34
C LYS A 175 10.16 -16.21 -18.73
N LEU A 176 9.81 -17.50 -18.61
CA LEU A 176 8.57 -17.91 -17.97
C LEU A 176 8.56 -17.53 -16.49
N LEU A 177 9.62 -17.84 -15.75
CA LEU A 177 9.72 -17.46 -14.34
C LEU A 177 9.71 -15.95 -14.14
N ASP A 178 10.36 -15.17 -15.02
CA ASP A 178 10.27 -13.72 -15.00
C ASP A 178 8.84 -13.22 -15.17
N LEU A 179 8.12 -13.82 -16.11
CA LEU A 179 6.70 -13.52 -16.35
C LEU A 179 5.85 -13.76 -15.11
N VAL A 180 5.96 -14.97 -14.54
CA VAL A 180 5.20 -15.36 -13.35
C VAL A 180 5.53 -14.47 -12.16
N THR A 181 6.82 -14.26 -11.89
CA THR A 181 7.26 -13.39 -10.79
C THR A 181 6.68 -12.00 -10.92
N ARG A 182 6.78 -11.43 -12.11
CA ARG A 182 6.22 -10.10 -12.39
C ARG A 182 4.71 -10.08 -12.19
N MET A 183 3.97 -11.05 -12.74
CA MET A 183 2.52 -11.13 -12.58
C MET A 183 2.12 -11.27 -11.11
N VAL A 184 2.71 -12.19 -10.35
CA VAL A 184 2.37 -12.42 -8.95
C VAL A 184 2.61 -11.17 -8.10
N VAL A 185 3.75 -10.51 -8.27
CA VAL A 185 4.08 -9.30 -7.51
C VAL A 185 3.16 -8.13 -7.88
N VAL A 186 2.95 -7.90 -9.18
CA VAL A 186 2.14 -6.79 -9.68
C VAL A 186 0.67 -6.97 -9.30
N PHE A 187 0.10 -8.16 -9.48
CA PHE A 187 -1.28 -8.44 -9.10
C PHE A 187 -1.44 -8.37 -7.57
N GLY A 188 -0.51 -8.93 -6.81
CA GLY A 188 -0.54 -8.84 -5.35
C GLY A 188 -0.54 -7.38 -4.87
N LEU A 189 0.39 -6.55 -5.36
CA LEU A 189 0.46 -5.13 -5.01
C LEU A 189 -0.74 -4.32 -5.51
N ALA A 190 -1.27 -4.64 -6.68
CA ALA A 190 -2.45 -3.97 -7.23
C ALA A 190 -3.70 -4.17 -6.35
N PHE A 191 -3.83 -5.33 -5.71
CA PHE A 191 -4.91 -5.63 -4.79
C PHE A 191 -4.79 -4.87 -3.45
N GLU A 192 -3.61 -4.35 -3.10
CA GLU A 192 -3.41 -3.48 -1.94
C GLU A 192 -3.95 -2.05 -2.17
N MET A 193 -4.07 -1.59 -3.44
CA MET A 193 -4.51 -0.24 -3.77
C MET A 193 -5.87 0.16 -3.15
N PRO A 194 -6.94 -0.66 -3.22
CA PRO A 194 -8.21 -0.34 -2.60
C PRO A 194 -8.14 -0.22 -1.07
N LEU A 195 -7.29 -1.05 -0.44
CA LEU A 195 -7.06 -0.99 1.00
C LEU A 195 -6.35 0.33 1.40
N LEU A 196 -5.40 0.79 0.58
CA LEU A 196 -4.78 2.11 0.71
C LEU A 196 -5.82 3.24 0.67
N LEU A 197 -6.77 3.19 -0.27
CA LEU A 197 -7.84 4.19 -0.38
C LEU A 197 -8.75 4.20 0.85
N VAL A 198 -9.11 3.02 1.37
CA VAL A 198 -9.89 2.90 2.62
C VAL A 198 -9.11 3.52 3.79
N MET A 199 -7.81 3.27 3.87
CA MET A 199 -6.98 3.86 4.91
C MET A 199 -6.97 5.39 4.82
N LEU A 200 -6.78 5.96 3.63
CA LEU A 200 -6.82 7.41 3.41
C LEU A 200 -8.18 8.02 3.78
N ASN A 201 -9.27 7.27 3.63
CA ASN A 201 -10.58 7.70 4.10
C ASN A 201 -10.70 7.66 5.63
N LEU A 202 -10.25 6.56 6.26
CA LEU A 202 -10.29 6.44 7.73
C LEU A 202 -9.47 7.54 8.41
N THR A 203 -8.35 7.97 7.80
CA THR A 203 -7.54 9.10 8.27
C THR A 203 -8.20 10.46 8.09
N GLY A 204 -9.25 10.53 7.26
CA GLY A 204 -9.91 11.79 6.92
C GLY A 204 -9.21 12.60 5.84
N ILE A 205 -8.08 12.11 5.28
CA ILE A 205 -7.36 12.78 4.18
C ILE A 205 -8.21 12.76 2.90
N LEU A 206 -8.92 11.66 2.65
CA LEU A 206 -9.72 11.45 1.44
C LEU A 206 -11.16 11.11 1.79
N SER A 207 -12.11 11.94 1.36
CA SER A 207 -13.54 11.65 1.56
C SER A 207 -14.08 10.71 0.49
N GLY A 208 -15.04 9.86 0.85
CA GLY A 208 -15.71 8.94 -0.07
C GLY A 208 -16.40 9.67 -1.23
N LYS A 209 -16.93 10.88 -0.98
CA LYS A 209 -17.50 11.74 -2.05
C LYS A 209 -16.46 12.14 -3.09
N ARG A 210 -15.22 12.47 -2.66
CA ARG A 210 -14.12 12.82 -3.56
C ARG A 210 -13.66 11.59 -4.36
N MET A 211 -13.57 10.43 -3.71
CA MET A 211 -13.25 9.16 -4.38
C MET A 211 -14.30 8.83 -5.46
N LEU A 212 -15.59 8.99 -5.13
CA LEU A 212 -16.67 8.79 -6.09
C LEU A 212 -16.59 9.80 -7.24
N GLY A 213 -16.22 11.06 -6.98
CA GLY A 213 -16.04 12.07 -8.02
C GLY A 213 -14.94 11.71 -9.04
N TRP A 214 -13.91 10.99 -8.60
CA TRP A 214 -12.77 10.57 -9.42
C TRP A 214 -12.95 9.19 -10.08
N TRP A 215 -14.12 8.58 -10.00
CA TRP A 215 -14.35 7.23 -10.49
C TRP A 215 -13.91 7.02 -11.96
N ARG A 216 -14.16 8.01 -12.82
CA ARG A 216 -13.78 7.93 -14.25
C ARG A 216 -12.26 7.89 -14.40
N ALA A 217 -11.56 8.78 -13.71
CA ALA A 217 -10.09 8.81 -13.75
C ALA A 217 -9.49 7.52 -13.15
N MET A 218 -10.08 6.99 -12.09
CA MET A 218 -9.64 5.74 -11.47
C MET A 218 -9.88 4.53 -12.38
N VAL A 219 -11.03 4.45 -13.03
CA VAL A 219 -11.33 3.36 -13.98
C VAL A 219 -10.33 3.38 -15.15
N VAL A 220 -10.05 4.55 -15.72
CA VAL A 220 -9.05 4.70 -16.80
C VAL A 220 -7.64 4.44 -16.28
N GLY A 221 -7.31 4.95 -15.11
CA GLY A 221 -5.99 4.73 -14.47
C GLY A 221 -5.72 3.24 -14.18
N ILE A 222 -6.70 2.50 -13.64
CA ILE A 222 -6.59 1.06 -13.42
C ILE A 222 -6.44 0.30 -14.74
N ALA A 223 -7.19 0.69 -15.79
CA ALA A 223 -7.07 0.08 -17.11
C ALA A 223 -5.68 0.34 -17.74
N ALA A 224 -5.18 1.57 -17.66
CA ALA A 224 -3.83 1.93 -18.12
C ALA A 224 -2.74 1.18 -17.32
N PHE A 225 -2.90 1.11 -15.99
CA PHE A 225 -2.00 0.32 -15.16
C PHE A 225 -2.01 -1.16 -15.56
N ALA A 226 -3.19 -1.75 -15.73
CA ALA A 226 -3.33 -3.14 -16.15
C ALA A 226 -2.67 -3.40 -17.51
N ALA A 227 -2.82 -2.48 -18.48
CA ALA A 227 -2.20 -2.60 -19.80
C ALA A 227 -0.66 -2.59 -19.74
N VAL A 228 -0.06 -1.80 -18.83
CA VAL A 228 1.40 -1.75 -18.64
C VAL A 228 1.91 -2.94 -17.82
N ALA A 229 1.10 -3.38 -16.85
CA ALA A 229 1.47 -4.41 -15.89
C ALA A 229 1.38 -5.82 -16.47
N THR A 230 0.45 -6.05 -17.42
CA THR A 230 0.30 -7.35 -18.07
C THR A 230 1.32 -7.51 -19.20
N PRO A 231 2.04 -8.63 -19.23
CA PRO A 231 3.00 -8.91 -20.29
C PRO A 231 2.27 -9.20 -21.60
N GLY A 232 2.78 -8.61 -22.69
CA GLY A 232 2.22 -8.83 -24.03
C GLY A 232 1.02 -7.94 -24.38
N ALA A 233 0.54 -7.11 -23.43
CA ALA A 233 -0.61 -6.21 -23.61
C ALA A 233 -1.86 -6.89 -24.23
N ASP A 234 -2.07 -8.18 -23.93
CA ASP A 234 -3.24 -8.90 -24.41
C ASP A 234 -4.51 -8.44 -23.64
N PRO A 235 -5.62 -8.20 -24.35
CA PRO A 235 -6.83 -7.68 -23.73
C PRO A 235 -7.42 -8.59 -22.64
N MET A 236 -7.22 -9.92 -22.75
CA MET A 236 -7.77 -10.88 -21.78
C MET A 236 -7.08 -10.80 -20.42
N SER A 237 -5.75 -10.79 -20.38
CA SER A 237 -5.02 -10.64 -19.11
C SER A 237 -5.18 -9.23 -18.53
N MET A 238 -5.25 -8.20 -19.38
CA MET A 238 -5.55 -6.84 -18.96
C MET A 238 -6.92 -6.75 -18.27
N LEU A 239 -7.98 -7.31 -18.85
CA LEU A 239 -9.32 -7.33 -18.25
C LEU A 239 -9.37 -8.20 -17.00
N ALA A 240 -8.69 -9.35 -17.00
CA ALA A 240 -8.61 -10.24 -15.85
C ALA A 240 -7.94 -9.56 -14.63
N LEU A 241 -6.99 -8.64 -14.84
CA LEU A 241 -6.40 -7.82 -13.79
C LEU A 241 -7.31 -6.64 -13.43
N ALA A 242 -7.80 -5.89 -14.43
CA ALA A 242 -8.54 -4.66 -14.20
C ALA A 242 -9.91 -4.90 -13.52
N ALA A 243 -10.65 -5.92 -13.92
CA ALA A 243 -12.00 -6.17 -13.42
C ALA A 243 -12.08 -6.38 -11.89
N PRO A 244 -11.25 -7.24 -11.27
CA PRO A 244 -11.24 -7.39 -9.81
C PRO A 244 -10.81 -6.10 -9.08
N ILE A 245 -9.85 -5.36 -9.63
CA ILE A 245 -9.39 -4.09 -9.02
C ILE A 245 -10.50 -3.05 -9.09
N TRP A 246 -11.26 -2.97 -10.19
CA TRP A 246 -12.44 -2.11 -10.28
C TRP A 246 -13.50 -2.49 -9.25
N ALA A 247 -13.78 -3.79 -9.11
CA ALA A 247 -14.73 -4.27 -8.11
C ALA A 247 -14.30 -3.89 -6.69
N LEU A 248 -13.03 -4.12 -6.34
CA LEU A 248 -12.46 -3.75 -5.06
C LEU A 248 -12.44 -2.23 -4.83
N PHE A 249 -12.17 -1.44 -5.88
CA PHE A 249 -12.25 0.02 -5.82
C PHE A 249 -13.66 0.48 -5.47
N PHE A 250 -14.71 -0.03 -6.14
CA PHE A 250 -16.09 0.34 -5.82
C PHE A 250 -16.51 -0.11 -4.43
N ILE A 251 -16.04 -1.27 -3.96
CA ILE A 251 -16.25 -1.73 -2.57
C ILE A 251 -15.59 -0.74 -1.59
N ALA A 252 -14.36 -0.31 -1.87
CA ALA A 252 -13.65 0.68 -1.05
C ALA A 252 -14.39 2.03 -1.02
N VAL A 253 -14.92 2.49 -2.15
CA VAL A 253 -15.75 3.71 -2.25
C VAL A 253 -17.03 3.57 -1.42
N ALA A 254 -17.74 2.45 -1.55
CA ALA A 254 -18.96 2.18 -0.79
C ALA A 254 -18.68 2.18 0.73
N PHE A 255 -17.62 1.50 1.15
CA PHE A 255 -17.18 1.51 2.55
C PHE A 255 -16.86 2.92 3.04
N SER A 256 -16.11 3.71 2.24
CA SER A 256 -15.73 5.08 2.58
C SER A 256 -16.94 6.01 2.71
N LEU A 257 -17.95 5.87 1.84
CA LEU A 257 -19.19 6.63 1.93
C LEU A 257 -20.00 6.28 3.20
N ILE A 258 -20.04 5.00 3.57
CA ILE A 258 -20.72 4.56 4.81
C ILE A 258 -19.98 5.11 6.03
N ASN A 259 -18.65 5.06 6.03
CA ASN A 259 -17.82 5.58 7.11
C ASN A 259 -17.99 7.08 7.28
N ASP A 260 -17.96 7.86 6.18
CA ASP A 260 -18.18 9.31 6.19
C ASP A 260 -19.56 9.66 6.75
N ARG A 261 -20.62 8.92 6.37
CA ARG A 261 -21.98 9.11 6.91
C ARG A 261 -22.03 8.82 8.42
N ARG A 262 -21.38 7.75 8.88
CA ARG A 262 -21.32 7.41 10.31
C ARG A 262 -20.56 8.47 11.09
N ARG A 263 -19.48 9.03 10.52
CA ARG A 263 -18.70 10.10 11.14
C ARG A 263 -19.50 11.40 11.24
N ALA A 264 -20.25 11.75 10.19
CA ALA A 264 -21.12 12.93 10.21
C ALA A 264 -22.22 12.79 11.28
N ARG A 265 -22.93 11.66 11.35
CA ARG A 265 -23.96 11.43 12.39
C ARG A 265 -23.39 11.52 13.81
N ARG A 266 -22.20 10.99 14.07
CA ARG A 266 -21.56 11.11 15.39
C ARG A 266 -21.15 12.54 15.73
N ALA A 267 -20.86 13.36 14.74
CA ALA A 267 -20.60 14.77 14.95
C ALA A 267 -21.90 15.53 15.26
N ASP A 268 -23.01 15.18 14.60
CA ASP A 268 -24.34 15.76 14.86
C ASP A 268 -24.89 15.32 16.23
N ASP A 269 -24.72 14.06 16.63
CA ASP A 269 -25.14 13.52 17.93
C ASP A 269 -24.33 14.09 19.11
N GLY A 270 -23.17 14.67 18.86
CA GLY A 270 -22.28 15.27 19.86
C GLY A 270 -22.47 16.78 20.10
N LEU A 271 -23.30 17.43 19.32
CA LEU A 271 -23.66 18.84 19.43
C LEU A 271 -25.19 18.95 19.38
N SER A 272 -25.84 18.73 20.51
CA SER A 272 -27.18 19.25 20.72
C SER A 272 -27.03 20.77 20.79
N ASP A 273 -27.64 21.49 19.85
CA ASP A 273 -27.67 22.97 19.81
C ASP A 273 -28.30 23.61 21.09
N ASP A 274 -28.85 22.77 21.96
CA ASP A 274 -29.46 23.17 23.26
C ASP A 274 -28.57 22.86 24.48
N GLU A 275 -27.44 22.20 24.36
CA GLU A 275 -26.40 22.19 25.39
C GLU A 275 -25.51 23.43 25.21
N ALA A 276 -26.06 24.58 25.57
CA ALA A 276 -25.23 25.68 25.99
C ALA A 276 -24.26 25.16 27.05
N SER A 277 -22.94 25.19 26.76
CA SER A 277 -21.92 24.92 27.77
C SER A 277 -22.38 25.57 29.05
N GLU A 278 -22.38 24.80 30.16
CA GLU A 278 -22.55 25.43 31.51
C GLU A 278 -21.46 26.50 31.65
N LEU A 279 -21.75 27.65 31.11
CA LEU A 279 -21.01 28.87 31.47
C LEU A 279 -21.20 29.02 32.96
N ASP A 280 -20.16 28.82 33.73
CA ASP A 280 -20.12 29.15 35.13
C ASP A 280 -20.37 30.67 35.23
N LEU A 281 -21.67 31.01 35.38
CA LEU A 281 -22.16 32.36 35.56
C LEU A 281 -22.00 32.83 37.02
N THR A 282 -21.25 32.09 37.85
CA THR A 282 -20.90 32.60 39.17
C THR A 282 -19.99 33.82 38.98
N PRO A 283 -20.43 35.04 39.36
CA PRO A 283 -19.58 36.20 39.27
C PRO A 283 -18.32 35.92 40.11
N GLU A 284 -17.14 35.95 39.47
CA GLU A 284 -15.89 35.98 40.24
C GLU A 284 -16.03 37.09 41.29
N ALA A 285 -15.83 36.72 42.54
CA ALA A 285 -15.85 37.70 43.62
C ALA A 285 -14.85 38.80 43.28
N VAL A 286 -15.38 39.98 42.96
CA VAL A 286 -14.57 41.18 42.76
C VAL A 286 -13.83 41.37 44.08
N GLY A 287 -12.54 41.13 44.08
CA GLY A 287 -11.69 41.34 45.22
C GLY A 287 -11.91 42.76 45.79
N GLU A 288 -11.90 42.89 47.11
CA GLU A 288 -12.09 44.16 47.78
C GLU A 288 -11.26 45.26 47.10
N VAL A 289 -11.94 46.36 46.75
CA VAL A 289 -11.31 47.54 46.13
C VAL A 289 -10.19 48.01 47.07
N GLU A 290 -8.94 47.79 46.68
CA GLU A 290 -7.78 48.37 47.38
C GLU A 290 -7.98 49.83 47.41
N SER A 291 -8.14 50.39 48.62
CA SER A 291 -8.24 51.83 48.85
C SER A 291 -6.92 52.51 48.44
N VAL A 292 -6.95 53.18 47.32
CA VAL A 292 -5.82 54.02 46.89
C VAL A 292 -5.60 55.10 47.94
N SER A 293 -4.63 54.88 48.78
CA SER A 293 -4.11 55.90 49.73
C SER A 293 -3.69 57.14 48.94
N ALA A 294 -4.31 58.30 49.26
CA ALA A 294 -3.98 59.53 48.64
C ALA A 294 -2.54 59.94 49.05
N GLY A 295 -1.59 59.45 48.28
CA GLY A 295 -0.18 59.89 48.35
C GLY A 295 0.04 60.94 47.26
N SER A 296 0.34 62.14 47.74
CA SER A 296 0.88 63.36 47.11
C SER A 296 1.16 63.28 45.59
N ALA A 297 0.45 64.12 44.86
CA ALA A 297 0.65 64.42 43.44
C ALA A 297 2.06 64.90 43.13
N PRO A 298 2.76 64.32 42.15
CA PRO A 298 3.91 64.97 41.54
C PRO A 298 3.43 66.00 40.52
N GLU A 299 4.02 67.21 40.62
CA GLU A 299 3.87 68.30 39.67
C GLU A 299 4.13 67.91 38.23
N LEU A 300 3.26 68.35 37.35
CA LEU A 300 3.35 68.20 35.89
C LEU A 300 4.32 69.21 35.30
N PRO A 301 5.36 68.89 34.57
CA PRO A 301 6.04 69.85 33.71
C PRO A 301 5.28 70.07 32.40
N GLY A 302 5.17 71.27 32.07
CA GLY A 302 4.95 72.07 30.89
C GLY A 302 4.35 71.40 29.63
N LYS A 303 3.36 72.14 29.20
CA LYS A 303 2.71 72.00 27.86
C LYS A 303 3.74 72.21 26.75
N ASP A 304 3.73 71.28 25.79
CA ASP A 304 4.02 71.62 24.40
C ASP A 304 2.97 70.99 23.50
N HIS A 305 2.27 71.87 22.80
CA HIS A 305 1.32 71.51 21.73
C HIS A 305 2.02 70.88 20.56
N VAL A 306 1.52 69.76 20.10
CA VAL A 306 1.59 69.44 18.70
C VAL A 306 0.23 68.91 18.22
N ASN A 307 -0.45 69.80 17.51
CA ASN A 307 -1.58 69.43 16.66
C ASN A 307 -1.06 68.62 15.46
N GLY A 308 -1.78 67.62 15.08
CA GLY A 308 -1.50 66.92 13.87
C GLY A 308 -2.62 65.88 13.53
N TYR A 309 -3.81 66.39 13.29
CA TYR A 309 -4.78 65.77 12.48
C TYR A 309 -4.79 66.47 11.13
N ASP A 310 -4.37 65.82 10.08
CA ASP A 310 -4.88 66.10 8.73
C ASP A 310 -4.68 64.91 7.81
N ASP A 311 -5.82 64.50 7.25
CA ASP A 311 -6.08 64.01 5.92
C ASP A 311 -5.73 62.55 5.54
N VAL A 312 -6.83 61.81 5.46
CA VAL A 312 -6.97 60.70 4.55
C VAL A 312 -8.04 61.08 3.54
N THR A 313 -7.64 61.17 2.29
CA THR A 313 -8.50 60.95 1.12
C THR A 313 -8.15 59.60 0.51
#